data_c163b5761a80a895efe288a5f1b4f4f5
#
_entry.id   c163b5761a80a895efe288a5f1b4f4f5
#
_cell.length_a   1.000
_cell.length_b   1.000
_cell.length_c   1.000
_cell.angle_alpha   90.00
_cell.angle_beta   90.00
_cell.angle_gamma   90.00
#
_symmetry.space_group_name_H-M   'P 1'
#
loop_
_entity.id
_entity.type
_entity.pdbx_description
1 polymer ?
#
loop_
_entity_poly.entity_id
_entity_poly.type
_entity_poly.pdbx_seq_one_letter_code
_entity_poly.pdbx_strand_id
1 'polypeptide(L)'
;MKILAIDDTKTLLSLLSLTLRNAGHEVAEAENGEDGLTKFDQFKPDLVITDLNMPLMDGIEFTRACRARPTGQNTPIIVLTTENGAEIKAEGRRAGASAWMVKPFEPNTLLGLVARYQN
;
A
#
# COMPACT_ATOMS: atom_id res chain seq x y z
N MET A 1 3.51 -7.52 -11.80
CA MET A 1 3.63 -6.06 -11.81
C MET A 1 4.54 -5.56 -10.69
N LYS A 2 4.90 -4.30 -10.70
CA LYS A 2 5.76 -3.70 -9.68
C LYS A 2 4.90 -3.19 -8.54
N ILE A 3 5.14 -3.69 -7.32
CA ILE A 3 4.36 -3.33 -6.14
C ILE A 3 5.27 -2.73 -5.07
N LEU A 4 4.88 -1.58 -4.53
CA LEU A 4 5.54 -0.98 -3.38
C LEU A 4 4.77 -1.37 -2.12
N ALA A 5 5.44 -2.04 -1.19
CA ALA A 5 4.86 -2.47 0.08
C ALA A 5 5.44 -1.62 1.22
N ILE A 6 4.57 -1.00 2.01
CA ILE A 6 4.98 -0.09 3.10
C ILE A 6 4.36 -0.56 4.41
N ASP A 7 5.21 -0.87 5.39
CA ASP A 7 4.78 -1.27 6.73
C ASP A 7 5.96 -1.09 7.68
N ASP A 8 5.71 -0.57 8.87
CA ASP A 8 6.76 -0.36 9.87
C ASP A 8 7.07 -1.64 10.68
N THR A 9 6.25 -2.68 10.52
CA THR A 9 6.47 -3.98 11.17
C THR A 9 7.23 -4.89 10.21
N LYS A 10 8.50 -5.14 10.48
CA LYS A 10 9.37 -5.91 9.58
C LYS A 10 8.84 -7.31 9.27
N THR A 11 8.29 -7.99 10.28
CA THR A 11 7.76 -9.34 10.11
C THR A 11 6.58 -9.35 9.12
N LEU A 12 5.65 -8.41 9.28
CA LEU A 12 4.51 -8.30 8.38
C LEU A 12 4.94 -7.86 6.97
N LEU A 13 5.89 -6.94 6.89
CA LEU A 13 6.42 -6.49 5.60
C LEU A 13 7.07 -7.65 4.85
N SER A 14 7.85 -8.46 5.55
CA SER A 14 8.49 -9.64 4.95
C SER A 14 7.46 -10.66 4.46
N LEU A 15 6.43 -10.93 5.26
CA LEU A 15 5.36 -11.85 4.88
C LEU A 15 4.58 -11.34 3.65
N LEU A 16 4.24 -10.07 3.66
CA LEU A 16 3.55 -9.43 2.54
C LEU A 16 4.40 -9.51 1.26
N SER A 17 5.67 -9.16 1.36
CA SER A 17 6.59 -9.20 0.22
C SER A 17 6.76 -10.61 -0.31
N LEU A 18 6.92 -11.61 0.57
CA LEU A 18 7.05 -13.00 0.17
C LEU A 18 5.80 -13.47 -0.57
N THR A 19 4.62 -13.16 -0.04
CA THR A 19 3.34 -13.51 -0.66
C THR A 19 3.25 -12.96 -2.09
N LEU A 20 3.60 -11.70 -2.24
CA LEU A 20 3.54 -11.03 -3.55
C LEU A 20 4.60 -11.56 -4.52
N ARG A 21 5.84 -11.76 -4.05
CA ARG A 21 6.92 -12.29 -4.89
C ARG A 21 6.63 -13.71 -5.35
N ASN A 22 6.05 -14.53 -4.49
CA ASN A 22 5.68 -15.91 -4.85
C ASN A 22 4.59 -15.93 -5.92
N ALA A 23 3.81 -14.87 -6.04
CA ALA A 23 2.80 -14.74 -7.08
C ALA A 23 3.35 -14.09 -8.37
N GLY A 24 4.65 -13.83 -8.43
CA GLY A 24 5.31 -13.33 -9.64
C GLY A 24 5.48 -11.82 -9.71
N HIS A 25 5.17 -11.09 -8.63
CA HIS A 25 5.32 -9.64 -8.62
C HIS A 25 6.74 -9.22 -8.20
N GLU A 26 7.17 -8.08 -8.71
CA GLU A 26 8.40 -7.42 -8.27
C GLU A 26 8.03 -6.48 -7.13
N VAL A 27 8.73 -6.55 -5.99
CA VAL A 27 8.35 -5.82 -4.79
C VAL A 27 9.49 -4.94 -4.29
N ALA A 28 9.20 -3.68 -4.04
CA ALA A 28 10.05 -2.78 -3.26
C ALA A 28 9.41 -2.59 -1.89
N GLU A 29 10.23 -2.43 -0.85
CA GLU A 29 9.78 -2.31 0.53
C GLU A 29 10.15 -0.96 1.11
N ALA A 30 9.26 -0.41 1.93
CA ALA A 30 9.51 0.80 2.70
C ALA A 30 8.96 0.62 4.11
N GLU A 31 9.57 1.30 5.09
CA GLU A 31 9.22 1.09 6.50
C GLU A 31 8.39 2.22 7.11
N ASN A 32 8.13 3.28 6.35
CA ASN A 32 7.26 4.39 6.75
C ASN A 32 6.84 5.16 5.51
N GLY A 33 5.97 6.17 5.70
CA GLY A 33 5.44 6.95 4.57
C GLY A 33 6.49 7.77 3.86
N GLU A 34 7.47 8.34 4.59
CA GLU A 34 8.53 9.14 3.96
C GLU A 34 9.44 8.27 3.08
N ASP A 35 9.86 7.12 3.60
CA ASP A 35 10.62 6.13 2.82
C ASP A 35 9.79 5.63 1.64
N GLY A 36 8.49 5.47 1.88
CA GLY A 36 7.54 5.09 0.84
C GLY A 36 7.50 6.06 -0.32
N LEU A 37 7.51 7.37 -0.05
CA LEU A 37 7.54 8.38 -1.11
C LEU A 37 8.83 8.34 -1.91
N THR A 38 9.97 8.17 -1.23
CA THR A 38 11.26 8.03 -1.88
C THR A 38 11.26 6.83 -2.83
N LYS A 39 10.78 5.68 -2.33
CA LYS A 39 10.67 4.46 -3.13
C LYS A 39 9.66 4.59 -4.27
N PHE A 40 8.55 5.30 -4.01
CA PHE A 40 7.54 5.56 -5.03
C PHE A 40 8.15 6.29 -6.22
N ASP A 41 8.92 7.32 -5.95
CA ASP A 41 9.55 8.12 -7.01
C ASP A 41 10.63 7.34 -7.77
N GLN A 42 11.39 6.50 -7.05
CA GLN A 42 12.47 5.71 -7.65
C GLN A 42 11.99 4.47 -8.39
N PHE A 43 11.09 3.73 -7.77
CA PHE A 43 10.65 2.42 -8.27
C PHE A 43 9.54 2.53 -9.32
N LYS A 44 8.73 3.58 -9.23
CA LYS A 44 7.58 3.81 -10.12
C LYS A 44 6.64 2.60 -10.13
N PRO A 45 6.05 2.27 -8.97
CA PRO A 45 5.23 1.05 -8.87
C PRO A 45 3.94 1.15 -9.66
N ASP A 46 3.41 -0.01 -10.04
CA ASP A 46 2.09 -0.14 -10.65
C ASP A 46 0.99 -0.16 -9.60
N LEU A 47 1.34 -0.48 -8.35
CA LEU A 47 0.38 -0.59 -7.25
C LEU A 47 1.14 -0.39 -5.94
N VAL A 48 0.47 0.21 -4.96
CA VAL A 48 1.01 0.40 -3.61
C VAL A 48 0.12 -0.32 -2.60
N ILE A 49 0.74 -0.99 -1.64
CA ILE A 49 0.05 -1.53 -0.46
C ILE A 49 0.72 -0.88 0.75
N THR A 50 -0.04 -0.15 1.54
CA THR A 50 0.50 0.58 2.69
C THR A 50 -0.28 0.31 3.97
N ASP A 51 0.44 0.18 5.09
CA ASP A 51 -0.19 0.25 6.40
C ASP A 51 -0.68 1.69 6.65
N LEU A 52 -1.59 1.85 7.60
CA LEU A 52 -2.10 3.16 8.00
C LEU A 52 -1.21 3.78 9.08
N ASN A 53 -1.02 3.07 10.18
CA ASN A 53 -0.34 3.60 11.37
C ASN A 53 1.17 3.36 11.29
N MET A 54 1.91 4.41 10.95
CA MET A 54 3.35 4.37 10.81
C MET A 54 3.96 5.64 11.39
N PRO A 55 5.21 5.59 11.89
CA PRO A 55 5.87 6.81 12.34
C PRO A 55 6.19 7.74 11.17
N LEU A 56 6.37 9.01 11.46
CA LEU A 56 6.77 10.09 10.56
C LEU A 56 5.67 10.50 9.58
N MET A 57 5.08 9.56 8.86
CA MET A 57 4.01 9.83 7.89
C MET A 57 3.13 8.59 7.82
N ASP A 58 1.84 8.73 8.11
CA ASP A 58 0.90 7.60 8.05
C ASP A 58 0.46 7.30 6.61
N GLY A 59 -0.33 6.22 6.45
CA GLY A 59 -0.75 5.77 5.13
C GLY A 59 -1.71 6.73 4.43
N ILE A 60 -2.51 7.48 5.17
CA ILE A 60 -3.41 8.49 4.59
C ILE A 60 -2.62 9.69 4.11
N GLU A 61 -1.68 10.17 4.92
CA GLU A 61 -0.76 11.25 4.53
C GLU A 61 0.07 10.85 3.30
N PHE A 62 0.59 9.62 3.29
CA PHE A 62 1.30 9.07 2.14
C PHE A 62 0.42 9.09 0.90
N THR A 63 -0.84 8.64 1.02
CA THR A 63 -1.78 8.59 -0.10
C THR A 63 -2.02 10.00 -0.66
N ARG A 64 -2.24 10.98 0.21
CA ARG A 64 -2.41 12.38 -0.24
C ARG A 64 -1.18 12.88 -0.98
N ALA A 65 0.00 12.58 -0.46
CA ALA A 65 1.26 13.00 -1.08
C ALA A 65 1.46 12.35 -2.45
N CYS A 66 1.09 11.07 -2.59
CA CYS A 66 1.14 10.38 -3.89
C CYS A 66 0.19 11.03 -4.90
N ARG A 67 -1.03 11.35 -4.46
CA ARG A 67 -2.03 11.95 -5.35
C ARG A 67 -1.65 13.37 -5.80
N ALA A 68 -0.81 14.05 -5.03
CA ALA A 68 -0.28 15.35 -5.42
C ALA A 68 0.81 15.25 -6.50
N ARG A 69 1.36 14.07 -6.72
CA ARG A 69 2.37 13.85 -7.76
C ARG A 69 1.71 13.54 -9.09
N PRO A 70 2.23 14.07 -10.23
CA PRO A 70 1.67 13.71 -11.54
C PRO A 70 1.68 12.21 -11.81
N THR A 71 2.71 11.50 -11.36
CA THR A 71 2.85 10.05 -11.56
C THR A 71 1.99 9.23 -10.61
N GLY A 72 1.43 9.85 -9.57
CA GLY A 72 0.67 9.15 -8.53
C GLY A 72 -0.84 9.36 -8.57
N GLN A 73 -1.36 10.06 -9.57
CA GLN A 73 -2.79 10.39 -9.62
C GLN A 73 -3.67 9.16 -9.86
N ASN A 74 -3.17 8.18 -10.57
CA ASN A 74 -3.94 6.98 -10.95
C ASN A 74 -3.35 5.67 -10.44
N THR A 75 -2.25 5.70 -9.71
CA THR A 75 -1.65 4.48 -9.15
C THR A 75 -2.58 3.91 -8.08
N PRO A 76 -3.03 2.66 -8.21
CA PRO A 76 -3.86 2.05 -7.16
C PRO A 76 -3.12 1.99 -5.83
N ILE A 77 -3.80 2.39 -4.75
CA ILE A 77 -3.26 2.36 -3.40
C ILE A 77 -4.21 1.58 -2.51
N ILE A 78 -3.75 0.45 -1.98
CA ILE A 78 -4.50 -0.39 -1.06
C ILE A 78 -3.99 -0.10 0.34
N VAL A 79 -4.88 0.25 1.26
CA VAL A 79 -4.53 0.38 2.68
C VAL A 79 -4.77 -0.96 3.35
N LEU A 80 -3.75 -1.52 3.99
CA LEU A 80 -3.79 -2.80 4.70
C LEU A 80 -3.46 -2.55 6.17
N THR A 81 -4.46 -2.60 7.03
CA THR A 81 -4.32 -2.15 8.42
C THR A 81 -5.28 -2.89 9.35
N THR A 82 -5.01 -2.82 10.68
CA THR A 82 -5.94 -3.33 11.69
C THR A 82 -7.16 -2.41 11.90
N GLU A 83 -7.10 -1.17 11.42
CA GLU A 83 -8.18 -0.20 11.56
C GLU A 83 -9.34 -0.54 10.63
N ASN A 84 -10.58 -0.50 11.15
CA ASN A 84 -11.76 -0.86 10.37
C ASN A 84 -12.96 0.07 10.62
N GLY A 85 -12.77 1.23 11.24
CA GLY A 85 -13.82 2.20 11.50
C GLY A 85 -14.34 2.86 10.23
N ALA A 86 -15.64 3.18 10.21
CA ALA A 86 -16.24 3.82 9.04
C ALA A 86 -15.65 5.20 8.76
N GLU A 87 -15.34 5.98 9.81
CA GLU A 87 -14.77 7.31 9.65
C GLU A 87 -13.37 7.28 9.07
N ILE A 88 -12.51 6.37 9.55
CA ILE A 88 -11.13 6.27 9.06
C ILE A 88 -11.10 5.76 7.62
N LYS A 89 -12.00 4.84 7.27
CA LYS A 89 -12.12 4.38 5.89
C LYS A 89 -12.58 5.50 4.97
N ALA A 90 -13.53 6.31 5.41
CA ALA A 90 -14.00 7.46 4.63
C ALA A 90 -12.89 8.49 4.43
N GLU A 91 -12.08 8.73 5.45
CA GLU A 91 -10.93 9.61 5.36
C GLU A 91 -9.91 9.08 4.35
N GLY A 92 -9.63 7.77 4.39
CA GLY A 92 -8.75 7.14 3.42
C GLY A 92 -9.24 7.27 1.99
N ARG A 93 -10.54 7.09 1.79
CA ARG A 93 -11.16 7.24 0.47
C ARG A 93 -11.06 8.67 -0.02
N ARG A 94 -11.31 9.66 0.85
CA ARG A 94 -11.17 11.07 0.50
C ARG A 94 -9.74 11.44 0.15
N ALA A 95 -8.77 10.79 0.78
CA ALA A 95 -7.35 10.99 0.46
C ALA A 95 -6.96 10.37 -0.89
N GLY A 96 -7.78 9.46 -1.42
CA GLY A 96 -7.55 8.82 -2.70
C GLY A 96 -7.18 7.35 -2.65
N ALA A 97 -7.34 6.67 -1.51
CA ALA A 97 -7.12 5.24 -1.42
C ALA A 97 -8.09 4.48 -2.32
N SER A 98 -7.59 3.48 -3.02
CA SER A 98 -8.37 2.69 -3.97
C SER A 98 -9.13 1.56 -3.31
N ALA A 99 -8.57 0.97 -2.24
CA ALA A 99 -9.19 -0.14 -1.51
C ALA A 99 -8.67 -0.16 -0.07
N TRP A 100 -9.39 -0.88 0.77
CA TRP A 100 -9.09 -1.01 2.20
C TRP A 100 -9.21 -2.49 2.59
N MET A 101 -8.18 -3.05 3.20
CA MET A 101 -8.19 -4.43 3.68
C MET A 101 -7.75 -4.47 5.13
N VAL A 102 -8.42 -5.28 5.94
CA VAL A 102 -8.14 -5.39 7.38
C VAL A 102 -7.17 -6.53 7.65
N LYS A 103 -6.17 -6.27 8.50
CA LYS A 103 -5.23 -7.30 8.97
C LYS A 103 -5.88 -8.20 10.03
N PRO A 104 -5.47 -9.46 10.15
CA PRO A 104 -4.47 -10.13 9.31
C PRO A 104 -5.02 -10.43 7.92
N PHE A 105 -4.18 -10.37 6.90
CA PHE A 105 -4.63 -10.68 5.55
C PHE A 105 -4.57 -12.19 5.27
N GLU A 106 -5.51 -12.66 4.47
CA GLU A 106 -5.48 -14.01 3.92
C GLU A 106 -4.82 -13.92 2.55
N PRO A 107 -3.76 -14.73 2.28
CA PRO A 107 -2.96 -14.59 1.05
C PRO A 107 -3.78 -14.58 -0.24
N ASN A 108 -4.72 -15.52 -0.39
CA ASN A 108 -5.50 -15.61 -1.62
C ASN A 108 -6.45 -14.43 -1.78
N THR A 109 -7.01 -13.91 -0.68
CA THR A 109 -7.87 -12.72 -0.70
C THR A 109 -7.07 -11.50 -1.12
N LEU A 110 -5.86 -11.35 -0.56
CA LEU A 110 -4.96 -10.26 -0.94
C LEU A 110 -4.60 -10.34 -2.42
N LEU A 111 -4.16 -11.51 -2.88
CA LEU A 111 -3.76 -11.71 -4.28
C LEU A 111 -4.92 -11.49 -5.24
N GLY A 112 -6.13 -11.87 -4.84
CA GLY A 112 -7.34 -11.61 -5.63
C GLY A 112 -7.63 -10.12 -5.76
N LEU A 113 -7.44 -9.36 -4.68
CA LEU A 113 -7.61 -7.91 -4.72
C LEU A 113 -6.54 -7.26 -5.61
N VAL A 114 -5.29 -7.67 -5.47
CA VAL A 114 -4.18 -7.18 -6.30
C VAL A 114 -4.47 -7.45 -7.79
N ALA A 115 -4.98 -8.64 -8.11
CA ALA A 115 -5.28 -9.03 -9.48
C ALA A 115 -6.32 -8.13 -10.14
N ARG A 116 -7.20 -7.51 -9.37
CA ARG A 116 -8.20 -6.57 -9.92
C ARG A 116 -7.56 -5.34 -10.57
N TYR A 117 -6.36 -4.98 -10.14
CA TYR A 117 -5.63 -3.81 -10.65
C TYR A 117 -4.58 -4.19 -11.69
N GLN A 118 -4.46 -5.46 -11.98
CA GLN A 118 -3.53 -5.97 -13.00
C GLN A 118 -4.25 -6.07 -14.34
N ASN A 119 -3.69 -5.45 -15.33
CA ASN A 119 -4.24 -5.47 -16.70
C ASN A 119 -3.70 -6.64 -17.51
#